data_c862c3ded3e075292a90a839342e7e5e
#
_entry.id   c862c3ded3e075292a90a839342e7e5e
#
_cell.length_a   1.000
_cell.length_b   1.000
_cell.length_c   1.000
_cell.angle_alpha   90.00
_cell.angle_beta   90.00
_cell.angle_gamma   90.00
#
_symmetry.space_group_name_H-M   'P 1'
#
loop_
_entity.id
_entity.type
_entity.pdbx_description
1 polymer ?
#
loop_
_entity_poly.entity_id
_entity_poly.type
_entity_poly.pdbx_seq_one_letter_code
_entity_poly.pdbx_strand_id
1 'polypeptide(L)'
;MNIIKQLLTPLQASFSNTPQGQKRKRWFIYTLMACIIPFTSSMTSNLIRSLETLFGLKLSKQRFYAFMASSTLPWEKLWIQVWKLIPNPTTKGKIILALDDSINPKTGKKIFACAHFHNHASNGNQSPYPWSQCIVAIGLLKKVKSRWACLPLSFRFYMMQKTIKEKSVTTLVKGKSVIFKTKMQQSADMIKCIYLAFNKPILVVADSWFGNNGLWKCLDQGQSGNFNILSRLRANNNLFDFPQTTAIKSKGRPKLYGSKLGNVRECGGLYKDKARPIWIDLYGKRREVMIYSRNLMSKKLKREIKVVWVFRKTSFVAFFTTDLTLCVEQIVEYYGARWKIESGFKELKQEIGSAKTQTRNSFAVENHLNFCMMASATTWIYASKLAKAPDRKHKIKGRSSFAFSDIRRIIAKEVLSDEFNRAFPVPEQTPKKSFINTLLKMVA
;
A
#
# COMPACT_ATOMS: atom_id res chain seq x y z
N MET A 1 12.08 26.69 5.23
CA MET A 1 10.62 26.43 5.32
C MET A 1 10.43 24.99 5.77
N ASN A 2 9.74 24.80 6.89
CA ASN A 2 9.57 23.51 7.56
C ASN A 2 8.78 22.54 6.67
N ILE A 3 9.32 21.33 6.39
CA ILE A 3 8.69 20.32 5.48
C ILE A 3 7.33 19.89 6.03
N ILE A 4 7.22 19.69 7.33
CA ILE A 4 5.95 19.29 7.98
C ILE A 4 4.87 20.34 7.74
N LYS A 5 5.17 21.63 7.86
CA LYS A 5 4.22 22.71 7.58
C LYS A 5 3.71 22.62 6.13
N GLN A 6 4.61 22.38 5.16
CA GLN A 6 4.23 22.22 3.75
C GLN A 6 3.30 21.02 3.53
N LEU A 7 3.48 19.93 4.29
CA LEU A 7 2.66 18.73 4.16
C LEU A 7 1.29 18.89 4.83
N LEU A 8 1.22 19.56 5.98
CA LEU A 8 0.01 19.65 6.77
C LEU A 8 -0.94 20.77 6.33
N THR A 9 -0.40 21.91 5.84
CA THR A 9 -1.21 23.05 5.43
C THR A 9 -2.28 22.71 4.38
N PRO A 10 -1.97 21.97 3.29
CA PRO A 10 -2.99 21.57 2.31
C PRO A 10 -4.08 20.68 2.88
N LEU A 11 -3.75 19.84 3.86
CA LEU A 11 -4.72 18.94 4.49
C LEU A 11 -5.77 19.72 5.30
N GLN A 12 -5.39 20.87 5.85
CA GLN A 12 -6.32 21.72 6.62
C GLN A 12 -7.48 22.24 5.77
N ALA A 13 -7.25 22.51 4.50
CA ALA A 13 -8.28 23.00 3.56
C ALA A 13 -9.43 21.97 3.34
N SER A 14 -9.23 20.72 3.75
CA SER A 14 -10.28 19.69 3.66
C SER A 14 -11.37 19.85 4.73
N PHE A 15 -11.17 20.70 5.74
CA PHE A 15 -12.12 20.94 6.82
C PHE A 15 -12.85 22.26 6.64
N SER A 16 -14.10 22.34 7.12
CA SER A 16 -14.90 23.56 7.08
C SER A 16 -14.35 24.64 8.02
N ASN A 17 -14.67 25.91 7.74
CA ASN A 17 -14.27 27.05 8.58
C ASN A 17 -15.18 27.26 9.80
N THR A 18 -16.16 26.39 10.05
CA THR A 18 -17.00 26.43 11.26
C THR A 18 -16.18 26.13 12.51
N PRO A 19 -16.61 26.56 13.71
CA PRO A 19 -15.92 26.25 14.98
C PRO A 19 -15.69 24.75 15.15
N GLN A 20 -16.67 23.91 14.79
CA GLN A 20 -16.54 22.46 14.81
C GLN A 20 -15.52 21.94 13.79
N GLY A 21 -15.48 22.50 12.58
CA GLY A 21 -14.50 22.17 11.55
C GLY A 21 -13.09 22.53 11.99
N GLN A 22 -12.88 23.69 12.59
CA GLN A 22 -11.58 24.11 13.13
C GLN A 22 -11.10 23.18 14.26
N LYS A 23 -12.00 22.75 15.15
CA LYS A 23 -11.69 21.77 16.20
C LYS A 23 -11.29 20.41 15.60
N ARG A 24 -12.05 19.90 14.60
CA ARG A 24 -11.75 18.65 13.90
C ARG A 24 -10.43 18.71 13.14
N LYS A 25 -10.16 19.83 12.45
CA LYS A 25 -8.88 20.12 11.78
C LYS A 25 -7.71 19.98 12.75
N ARG A 26 -7.80 20.61 13.90
CA ARG A 26 -6.77 20.55 14.94
C ARG A 26 -6.56 19.11 15.44
N TRP A 27 -7.63 18.42 15.83
CA TRP A 27 -7.53 17.04 16.27
C TRP A 27 -6.97 16.10 15.19
N PHE A 28 -7.33 16.34 13.93
CA PHE A 28 -6.79 15.58 12.80
C PHE A 28 -5.26 15.73 12.70
N ILE A 29 -4.76 16.98 12.70
CA ILE A 29 -3.32 17.26 12.57
C ILE A 29 -2.54 16.60 13.71
N TYR A 30 -2.96 16.81 14.93
CA TYR A 30 -2.23 16.28 16.08
C TYR A 30 -2.35 14.76 16.19
N THR A 31 -3.50 14.16 15.84
CA THR A 31 -3.65 12.70 15.78
C THR A 31 -2.74 12.09 14.72
N LEU A 32 -2.65 12.72 13.55
CA LEU A 32 -1.74 12.27 12.49
C LEU A 32 -0.28 12.33 12.97
N MET A 33 0.14 13.41 13.62
CA MET A 33 1.49 13.53 14.17
C MET A 33 1.75 12.53 15.29
N ALA A 34 0.79 12.31 16.17
CA ALA A 34 0.89 11.29 17.22
C ALA A 34 1.05 9.86 16.66
N CYS A 35 0.47 9.57 15.50
CA CYS A 35 0.72 8.30 14.79
C CYS A 35 2.14 8.22 14.21
N ILE A 36 2.69 9.35 13.75
CA ILE A 36 4.04 9.38 13.14
C ILE A 36 5.15 9.33 14.20
N ILE A 37 5.01 10.09 15.29
CA ILE A 37 6.05 10.16 16.33
C ILE A 37 6.20 8.78 17.00
N PRO A 38 7.44 8.24 17.14
CA PRO A 38 7.67 6.92 17.72
C PRO A 38 7.61 6.95 19.26
N PHE A 39 6.48 7.36 19.82
CA PHE A 39 6.26 7.45 21.28
C PHE A 39 5.48 6.26 21.80
N THR A 40 4.32 5.98 21.22
CA THR A 40 3.50 4.80 21.57
C THR A 40 2.88 4.18 20.31
N SER A 41 2.17 3.06 20.47
CA SER A 41 1.37 2.52 19.36
C SER A 41 0.13 3.39 19.09
N SER A 42 -0.40 3.34 17.87
CA SER A 42 -1.57 4.13 17.44
C SER A 42 -2.92 3.67 18.00
N MET A 43 -2.97 2.83 19.05
CA MET A 43 -4.24 2.53 19.74
C MET A 43 -4.89 3.82 20.22
N THR A 44 -6.21 3.93 20.10
CA THR A 44 -6.95 5.17 20.43
C THR A 44 -6.64 5.70 21.84
N SER A 45 -6.55 4.81 22.84
CA SER A 45 -6.16 5.19 24.21
C SER A 45 -4.72 5.71 24.29
N ASN A 46 -3.81 5.15 23.51
CA ASN A 46 -2.43 5.61 23.44
C ASN A 46 -2.32 6.94 22.70
N LEU A 47 -3.13 7.16 21.64
CA LEU A 47 -3.21 8.45 20.97
C LEU A 47 -3.64 9.56 21.93
N ILE A 48 -4.63 9.33 22.81
CA ILE A 48 -5.01 10.29 23.84
C ILE A 48 -3.81 10.67 24.69
N ARG A 49 -3.11 9.66 25.24
CA ARG A 49 -1.88 9.88 26.04
C ARG A 49 -0.80 10.63 25.26
N SER A 50 -0.58 10.27 23.99
CA SER A 50 0.39 10.98 23.15
C SER A 50 0.01 12.44 22.93
N LEU A 51 -1.28 12.73 22.72
CA LEU A 51 -1.78 14.08 22.52
C LEU A 51 -1.61 14.94 23.78
N GLU A 52 -1.88 14.37 24.94
CA GLU A 52 -1.71 15.03 26.23
C GLU A 52 -0.22 15.24 26.55
N THR A 53 0.61 14.19 26.41
CA THR A 53 2.03 14.22 26.82
C THR A 53 2.90 15.00 25.85
N LEU A 54 2.78 14.76 24.53
CA LEU A 54 3.66 15.37 23.53
C LEU A 54 3.26 16.80 23.20
N PHE A 55 1.96 17.09 23.20
CA PHE A 55 1.43 18.38 22.72
C PHE A 55 0.73 19.22 23.79
N GLY A 56 0.56 18.69 25.01
CA GLY A 56 -0.11 19.40 26.08
C GLY A 56 -1.60 19.65 25.83
N LEU A 57 -2.23 18.81 24.99
CA LEU A 57 -3.65 18.94 24.66
C LEU A 57 -4.52 18.45 25.81
N LYS A 58 -5.37 19.31 26.38
CA LYS A 58 -6.44 18.87 27.31
C LYS A 58 -7.58 18.27 26.50
N LEU A 59 -7.77 16.95 26.58
CA LEU A 59 -8.77 16.22 25.82
C LEU A 59 -9.82 15.59 26.73
N SER A 60 -11.12 15.80 26.40
CA SER A 60 -12.16 14.92 26.89
C SER A 60 -12.06 13.57 26.15
N LYS A 61 -11.82 12.49 26.88
CA LYS A 61 -11.72 11.13 26.31
C LYS A 61 -12.96 10.78 25.47
N GLN A 62 -14.16 11.06 26.00
CA GLN A 62 -15.42 10.79 25.29
C GLN A 62 -15.49 11.53 23.94
N ARG A 63 -15.15 12.84 23.92
CA ARG A 63 -15.15 13.65 22.71
C ARG A 63 -14.13 13.17 21.70
N PHE A 64 -12.97 12.69 22.14
CA PHE A 64 -11.95 12.13 21.25
C PHE A 64 -12.40 10.78 20.66
N TYR A 65 -13.01 9.90 21.48
CA TYR A 65 -13.60 8.67 20.94
C TYR A 65 -14.72 8.96 19.94
N ALA A 66 -15.56 9.96 20.18
CA ALA A 66 -16.60 10.41 19.25
C ALA A 66 -15.98 10.96 17.93
N PHE A 67 -14.87 11.72 18.03
CA PHE A 67 -14.12 12.16 16.84
C PHE A 67 -13.58 10.97 16.05
N MET A 68 -12.95 10.01 16.69
CA MET A 68 -12.45 8.79 16.03
C MET A 68 -13.58 7.94 15.43
N ALA A 69 -14.79 8.00 15.96
CA ALA A 69 -15.99 7.31 15.46
C ALA A 69 -16.81 8.15 14.47
N SER A 70 -16.36 9.33 14.08
CA SER A 70 -17.08 10.23 13.19
C SER A 70 -17.23 9.64 11.78
N SER A 71 -18.46 9.60 11.25
CA SER A 71 -18.75 9.21 9.86
C SER A 71 -18.46 10.32 8.84
N THR A 72 -18.14 11.53 9.32
CA THR A 72 -18.02 12.73 8.46
C THR A 72 -16.59 13.27 8.37
N LEU A 73 -15.57 12.45 8.69
CA LEU A 73 -14.19 12.82 8.39
C LEU A 73 -13.99 12.81 6.87
N PRO A 74 -13.42 13.87 6.26
CA PRO A 74 -13.39 14.05 4.82
C PRO A 74 -12.24 13.27 4.16
N TRP A 75 -12.20 11.94 4.32
CA TRP A 75 -11.07 11.10 3.88
C TRP A 75 -10.79 11.19 2.40
N GLU A 76 -11.80 11.28 1.54
CA GLU A 76 -11.60 11.42 0.09
C GLU A 76 -10.81 12.69 -0.24
N LYS A 77 -11.25 13.83 0.31
CA LYS A 77 -10.56 15.12 0.12
C LYS A 77 -9.13 15.08 0.69
N LEU A 78 -8.97 14.49 1.88
CA LEU A 78 -7.66 14.34 2.54
C LEU A 78 -6.70 13.48 1.74
N TRP A 79 -7.15 12.33 1.20
CA TRP A 79 -6.31 11.47 0.37
C TRP A 79 -5.92 12.13 -0.95
N ILE A 80 -6.83 12.85 -1.61
CA ILE A 80 -6.52 13.63 -2.83
C ILE A 80 -5.42 14.66 -2.53
N GLN A 81 -5.48 15.36 -1.39
CA GLN A 81 -4.42 16.29 -1.00
C GLN A 81 -3.09 15.59 -0.74
N VAL A 82 -3.09 14.45 -0.02
CA VAL A 82 -1.88 13.65 0.19
C VAL A 82 -1.27 13.19 -1.13
N TRP A 83 -2.08 12.75 -2.09
CA TRP A 83 -1.58 12.30 -3.40
C TRP A 83 -0.93 13.45 -4.19
N LYS A 84 -1.50 14.66 -4.14
CA LYS A 84 -0.92 15.88 -4.75
C LYS A 84 0.44 16.27 -4.13
N LEU A 85 0.69 15.90 -2.88
CA LEU A 85 1.94 16.18 -2.19
C LEU A 85 3.09 15.24 -2.57
N ILE A 86 2.81 14.14 -3.29
CA ILE A 86 3.83 13.18 -3.72
C ILE A 86 4.69 13.80 -4.84
N PRO A 87 5.98 14.06 -4.62
CA PRO A 87 6.85 14.62 -5.67
C PRO A 87 7.08 13.59 -6.77
N ASN A 88 6.89 13.97 -8.03
CA ASN A 88 7.16 13.11 -9.19
C ASN A 88 6.61 11.67 -9.01
N PRO A 89 5.29 11.46 -8.97
CA PRO A 89 4.70 10.16 -8.66
C PRO A 89 4.94 9.11 -9.74
N THR A 90 5.36 9.52 -10.94
CA THR A 90 5.60 8.61 -12.05
C THR A 90 7.02 8.07 -12.07
N THR A 91 7.18 6.85 -12.59
CA THR A 91 8.45 6.24 -12.97
C THR A 91 8.39 5.95 -14.47
N LYS A 92 9.26 6.59 -15.26
CA LYS A 92 9.23 6.51 -16.73
C LYS A 92 7.83 6.75 -17.32
N GLY A 93 7.15 7.80 -16.85
CA GLY A 93 5.83 8.23 -17.34
C GLY A 93 4.63 7.44 -16.80
N LYS A 94 4.83 6.37 -16.02
CA LYS A 94 3.78 5.50 -15.49
C LYS A 94 3.71 5.57 -13.97
N ILE A 95 2.52 5.40 -13.41
CA ILE A 95 2.30 5.14 -11.99
C ILE A 95 2.51 3.64 -11.75
N ILE A 96 3.46 3.27 -10.91
CA ILE A 96 3.70 1.86 -10.55
C ILE A 96 3.04 1.59 -9.21
N LEU A 97 2.04 0.72 -9.20
CA LEU A 97 1.29 0.36 -8.00
C LEU A 97 1.64 -1.05 -7.55
N ALA A 98 1.95 -1.23 -6.26
CA ALA A 98 1.92 -2.54 -5.64
C ALA A 98 0.50 -2.81 -5.12
N LEU A 99 0.00 -4.02 -5.35
CA LEU A 99 -1.28 -4.51 -4.85
C LEU A 99 -1.05 -5.80 -4.08
N ASP A 100 -1.57 -5.85 -2.85
CA ASP A 100 -1.53 -7.05 -2.02
C ASP A 100 -2.60 -6.98 -0.92
N ASP A 101 -2.84 -8.09 -0.22
CA ASP A 101 -3.68 -8.11 0.97
C ASP A 101 -2.92 -8.55 2.21
N SER A 102 -3.45 -8.18 3.36
CA SER A 102 -2.86 -8.55 4.63
C SER A 102 -3.93 -8.75 5.71
N ILE A 103 -3.72 -9.74 6.57
CA ILE A 103 -4.61 -9.98 7.70
C ILE A 103 -4.07 -9.35 8.98
N ASN A 104 -4.97 -8.79 9.79
CA ASN A 104 -4.69 -8.27 11.12
C ASN A 104 -5.46 -9.10 12.15
N PRO A 105 -4.81 -10.01 12.89
CA PRO A 105 -5.46 -10.79 13.95
C PRO A 105 -6.08 -9.88 15.01
N LYS A 106 -7.23 -10.29 15.53
CA LYS A 106 -8.03 -9.58 16.53
C LYS A 106 -8.53 -10.56 17.58
N THR A 107 -8.70 -10.06 18.81
CA THR A 107 -9.26 -10.86 19.92
C THR A 107 -10.75 -10.62 20.12
N GLY A 108 -11.21 -9.40 19.86
CA GLY A 108 -12.61 -9.02 20.09
C GLY A 108 -13.56 -9.56 19.01
N LYS A 109 -14.54 -10.39 19.40
CA LYS A 109 -15.53 -10.98 18.47
C LYS A 109 -16.44 -9.96 17.78
N LYS A 110 -16.66 -8.78 18.38
CA LYS A 110 -17.56 -7.72 17.87
C LYS A 110 -16.84 -6.65 17.03
N ILE A 111 -15.57 -6.85 16.67
CA ILE A 111 -14.81 -5.88 15.87
C ILE A 111 -15.31 -5.91 14.42
N PHE A 112 -15.48 -4.72 13.82
CA PHE A 112 -15.93 -4.57 12.45
C PHE A 112 -14.99 -5.25 11.45
N ALA A 113 -15.56 -5.87 10.40
CA ALA A 113 -14.87 -6.53 9.29
C ALA A 113 -13.96 -7.71 9.69
N CYS A 114 -14.22 -8.36 10.83
CA CYS A 114 -13.51 -9.58 11.23
C CYS A 114 -14.22 -10.84 10.76
N ALA A 115 -13.42 -11.81 10.39
CA ALA A 115 -13.81 -13.19 10.10
C ALA A 115 -12.61 -14.14 10.26
N HIS A 116 -12.80 -15.42 10.11
CA HIS A 116 -11.71 -16.38 10.03
C HIS A 116 -11.09 -16.37 8.62
N PHE A 117 -9.90 -15.79 8.48
CA PHE A 117 -9.16 -15.75 7.22
C PHE A 117 -7.94 -16.67 7.27
N HIS A 118 -7.65 -17.31 6.13
CA HIS A 118 -6.45 -18.14 6.01
C HIS A 118 -5.17 -17.31 6.14
N ASN A 119 -4.28 -17.75 7.02
CA ASN A 119 -2.97 -17.13 7.22
C ASN A 119 -1.88 -17.97 6.56
N HIS A 120 -1.40 -17.55 5.40
CA HIS A 120 -0.32 -18.23 4.67
C HIS A 120 1.03 -18.24 5.41
N ALA A 121 1.19 -17.41 6.43
CA ALA A 121 2.41 -17.29 7.23
C ALA A 121 2.27 -17.91 8.63
N SER A 122 1.23 -18.73 8.88
CA SER A 122 1.06 -19.42 10.17
C SER A 122 2.14 -20.46 10.37
N ASN A 123 2.76 -20.44 11.57
CA ASN A 123 3.64 -21.50 12.03
C ASN A 123 2.81 -22.64 12.64
N GLY A 124 3.39 -23.84 12.80
CA GLY A 124 2.68 -25.03 13.29
C GLY A 124 1.92 -24.85 14.60
N ASN A 125 2.32 -23.91 15.45
CA ASN A 125 1.68 -23.61 16.74
C ASN A 125 0.59 -22.52 16.64
N GLN A 126 0.25 -22.03 15.45
CA GLN A 126 -0.75 -20.99 15.25
C GLN A 126 -1.90 -21.52 14.42
N SER A 127 -3.14 -21.06 14.73
CA SER A 127 -4.28 -21.38 13.88
C SER A 127 -4.05 -20.89 12.45
N PRO A 128 -4.23 -21.74 11.43
CA PRO A 128 -4.17 -21.32 10.04
C PRO A 128 -5.35 -20.39 9.66
N TYR A 129 -6.39 -20.29 10.49
CA TYR A 129 -7.56 -19.43 10.28
C TYR A 129 -7.83 -18.52 11.50
N PRO A 130 -6.91 -17.58 11.82
CA PRO A 130 -7.15 -16.67 12.93
C PRO A 130 -8.34 -15.75 12.70
N TRP A 131 -9.06 -15.40 13.78
CA TRP A 131 -10.05 -14.32 13.76
C TRP A 131 -9.34 -13.01 13.46
N SER A 132 -9.62 -12.41 12.31
CA SER A 132 -8.84 -11.31 11.79
C SER A 132 -9.62 -10.38 10.86
N GLN A 133 -9.12 -9.18 10.66
CA GLN A 133 -9.51 -8.31 9.56
C GLN A 133 -8.63 -8.60 8.34
N CYS A 134 -9.21 -8.68 7.15
CA CYS A 134 -8.48 -8.74 5.90
C CYS A 134 -8.53 -7.36 5.21
N ILE A 135 -7.35 -6.83 4.87
CA ILE A 135 -7.18 -5.51 4.26
C ILE A 135 -6.57 -5.71 2.88
N VAL A 136 -7.27 -5.29 1.83
CA VAL A 136 -6.71 -5.14 0.48
C VAL A 136 -6.13 -3.73 0.39
N ALA A 137 -4.87 -3.61 0.02
CA ALA A 137 -4.18 -2.33 -0.01
C ALA A 137 -3.42 -2.10 -1.32
N ILE A 138 -3.34 -0.83 -1.71
CA ILE A 138 -2.56 -0.36 -2.85
C ILE A 138 -1.58 0.69 -2.36
N GLY A 139 -0.34 0.55 -2.80
CA GLY A 139 0.71 1.54 -2.56
C GLY A 139 1.47 1.91 -3.83
N LEU A 140 1.93 3.15 -3.89
CA LEU A 140 2.80 3.63 -4.95
C LEU A 140 4.22 3.10 -4.72
N LEU A 141 4.75 2.37 -5.70
CA LEU A 141 6.16 1.99 -5.74
C LEU A 141 6.98 3.13 -6.32
N LYS A 142 7.90 3.66 -5.53
CA LYS A 142 8.74 4.80 -5.91
C LYS A 142 10.12 4.71 -5.28
N LYS A 143 11.13 5.17 -6.02
CA LYS A 143 12.47 5.38 -5.42
C LYS A 143 12.47 6.66 -4.58
N VAL A 144 12.75 6.53 -3.30
CA VAL A 144 12.94 7.63 -2.34
C VAL A 144 14.40 7.59 -1.90
N LYS A 145 15.18 8.63 -2.25
CA LYS A 145 16.61 8.68 -1.97
C LYS A 145 17.32 7.37 -2.41
N SER A 146 17.13 6.99 -3.68
CA SER A 146 17.70 5.78 -4.31
C SER A 146 17.22 4.43 -3.75
N ARG A 147 16.32 4.42 -2.76
CA ARG A 147 15.71 3.24 -2.19
C ARG A 147 14.27 3.07 -2.68
N TRP A 148 13.89 1.87 -3.14
CA TRP A 148 12.49 1.57 -3.37
C TRP A 148 11.69 1.64 -2.07
N ALA A 149 10.56 2.31 -2.13
CA ALA A 149 9.57 2.43 -1.05
C ALA A 149 8.16 2.14 -1.61
N CYS A 150 7.24 1.79 -0.73
CA CYS A 150 5.83 1.64 -1.04
C CYS A 150 5.06 2.68 -0.21
N LEU A 151 4.53 3.70 -0.87
CA LEU A 151 3.71 4.73 -0.23
C LEU A 151 2.25 4.27 -0.26
N PRO A 152 1.61 4.03 0.89
CA PRO A 152 0.19 3.67 0.92
C PRO A 152 -0.66 4.74 0.23
N LEU A 153 -1.54 4.34 -0.70
CA LEU A 153 -2.47 5.23 -1.37
C LEU A 153 -3.92 4.95 -1.01
N SER A 154 -4.30 3.69 -0.93
CA SER A 154 -5.69 3.30 -0.67
C SER A 154 -5.77 1.92 -0.03
N PHE A 155 -6.88 1.67 0.66
CA PHE A 155 -7.20 0.36 1.21
C PHE A 155 -8.72 0.11 1.24
N ARG A 156 -9.10 -1.18 1.36
CA ARG A 156 -10.47 -1.59 1.68
C ARG A 156 -10.43 -2.78 2.65
N PHE A 157 -11.36 -2.81 3.60
CA PHE A 157 -11.61 -4.03 4.36
C PHE A 157 -12.35 -5.02 3.47
N TYR A 158 -11.80 -6.23 3.35
CA TYR A 158 -12.49 -7.32 2.68
C TYR A 158 -13.33 -8.10 3.68
N MET A 159 -14.60 -8.29 3.34
CA MET A 159 -15.52 -9.13 4.09
C MET A 159 -16.03 -10.24 3.17
N MET A 160 -16.08 -11.47 3.67
CA MET A 160 -16.62 -12.60 2.90
C MET A 160 -18.14 -12.43 2.70
N GLN A 161 -18.64 -12.85 1.56
CA GLN A 161 -20.08 -12.79 1.25
C GLN A 161 -20.93 -13.48 2.32
N LYS A 162 -20.49 -14.65 2.83
CA LYS A 162 -21.14 -15.36 3.92
C LYS A 162 -21.26 -14.51 5.18
N THR A 163 -20.18 -13.83 5.56
CA THR A 163 -20.17 -12.92 6.72
C THR A 163 -21.14 -11.76 6.58
N ILE A 164 -21.27 -11.20 5.38
CA ILE A 164 -22.23 -10.11 5.11
C ILE A 164 -23.66 -10.63 5.16
N LYS A 165 -23.96 -11.79 4.56
CA LYS A 165 -25.31 -12.39 4.61
C LYS A 165 -25.74 -12.78 6.01
N GLU A 166 -24.87 -13.44 6.76
CA GLU A 166 -25.14 -13.87 8.14
C GLU A 166 -25.32 -12.68 9.09
N LYS A 167 -24.62 -11.59 8.81
CA LYS A 167 -24.64 -10.36 9.60
C LYS A 167 -25.36 -9.21 8.91
N SER A 168 -26.24 -9.50 7.96
CA SER A 168 -26.98 -8.46 7.22
C SER A 168 -27.72 -7.50 8.16
N VAL A 169 -28.27 -7.99 9.27
CA VAL A 169 -28.88 -7.21 10.32
C VAL A 169 -27.84 -6.50 11.21
N THR A 170 -26.65 -7.08 11.38
CA THR A 170 -25.56 -6.54 12.24
C THR A 170 -24.48 -5.80 11.47
N THR A 171 -24.32 -5.97 10.17
CA THR A 171 -23.47 -5.12 9.31
C THR A 171 -24.14 -3.77 9.06
N LEU A 172 -25.40 -3.69 9.15
CA LEU A 172 -26.12 -2.45 9.47
C LEU A 172 -25.80 -1.95 10.89
N VAL A 173 -24.93 -2.65 11.64
CA VAL A 173 -24.41 -2.22 12.92
C VAL A 173 -23.91 -0.80 12.79
N LYS A 174 -24.67 0.11 13.36
CA LYS A 174 -24.37 1.53 13.46
C LYS A 174 -24.43 2.29 12.13
N GLY A 175 -25.40 1.95 11.29
CA GLY A 175 -25.79 2.78 10.14
C GLY A 175 -24.90 2.66 8.91
N LYS A 176 -23.98 1.66 8.85
CA LYS A 176 -23.15 1.45 7.68
C LYS A 176 -23.65 0.28 6.85
N SER A 177 -24.18 0.56 5.67
CA SER A 177 -24.48 -0.45 4.66
C SER A 177 -23.19 -0.93 4.00
N VAL A 178 -22.98 -2.24 3.95
CA VAL A 178 -21.83 -2.86 3.29
C VAL A 178 -22.33 -3.72 2.13
N ILE A 179 -21.87 -3.38 0.93
CA ILE A 179 -22.12 -4.15 -0.29
C ILE A 179 -20.96 -5.10 -0.51
N PHE A 180 -21.26 -6.38 -0.78
CA PHE A 180 -20.23 -7.36 -1.10
C PHE A 180 -19.49 -6.99 -2.39
N LYS A 181 -18.16 -6.95 -2.32
CA LYS A 181 -17.26 -6.86 -3.47
C LYS A 181 -16.12 -7.85 -3.27
N THR A 182 -15.78 -8.57 -4.34
CA THR A 182 -14.58 -9.42 -4.33
C THR A 182 -13.32 -8.56 -4.16
N LYS A 183 -12.22 -9.16 -3.69
CA LYS A 183 -10.93 -8.45 -3.60
C LYS A 183 -10.50 -7.85 -4.95
N MET A 184 -10.81 -8.53 -6.06
CA MET A 184 -10.50 -8.03 -7.42
C MET A 184 -11.31 -6.78 -7.78
N GLN A 185 -12.61 -6.77 -7.47
CA GLN A 185 -13.46 -5.58 -7.68
C GLN A 185 -13.02 -4.42 -6.80
N GLN A 186 -12.75 -4.67 -5.50
CA GLN A 186 -12.23 -3.64 -4.60
C GLN A 186 -10.90 -3.05 -5.10
N SER A 187 -10.00 -3.91 -5.61
CA SER A 187 -8.72 -3.49 -6.18
C SER A 187 -8.92 -2.63 -7.43
N ALA A 188 -9.78 -3.06 -8.33
CA ALA A 188 -10.06 -2.31 -9.56
C ALA A 188 -10.69 -0.94 -9.27
N ASP A 189 -11.64 -0.85 -8.33
CA ASP A 189 -12.24 0.42 -7.92
C ASP A 189 -11.17 1.39 -7.38
N MET A 190 -10.29 0.91 -6.50
CA MET A 190 -9.19 1.72 -5.96
C MET A 190 -8.21 2.18 -7.05
N ILE A 191 -7.85 1.30 -7.99
CA ILE A 191 -6.95 1.61 -9.10
C ILE A 191 -7.57 2.67 -10.01
N LYS A 192 -8.86 2.55 -10.33
CA LYS A 192 -9.60 3.54 -11.14
C LYS A 192 -9.65 4.91 -10.46
N CYS A 193 -9.90 4.97 -9.15
CA CYS A 193 -9.84 6.22 -8.39
C CYS A 193 -8.44 6.87 -8.45
N ILE A 194 -7.38 6.07 -8.34
CA ILE A 194 -5.99 6.55 -8.44
C ILE A 194 -5.71 7.06 -9.86
N TYR A 195 -6.18 6.34 -10.88
CA TYR A 195 -6.05 6.77 -12.28
C TYR A 195 -6.69 8.14 -12.52
N LEU A 196 -7.94 8.32 -12.04
CA LEU A 196 -8.65 9.60 -12.19
C LEU A 196 -7.92 10.75 -11.48
N ALA A 197 -7.27 10.48 -10.35
CA ALA A 197 -6.55 11.52 -9.60
C ALA A 197 -5.21 11.92 -10.25
N PHE A 198 -4.46 10.96 -10.79
CA PHE A 198 -3.14 11.24 -11.37
C PHE A 198 -3.17 11.44 -12.89
N ASN A 199 -4.19 10.95 -13.56
CA ASN A 199 -4.36 10.98 -15.03
C ASN A 199 -3.08 10.51 -15.76
N LYS A 200 -2.53 9.38 -15.34
CA LYS A 200 -1.32 8.76 -15.92
C LYS A 200 -1.53 7.26 -16.06
N PRO A 201 -0.93 6.62 -17.08
CA PRO A 201 -0.97 5.16 -17.24
C PRO A 201 -0.49 4.45 -15.98
N ILE A 202 -1.15 3.36 -15.63
CA ILE A 202 -0.88 2.58 -14.42
C ILE A 202 -0.32 1.21 -14.76
N LEU A 203 0.77 0.83 -14.11
CA LEU A 203 1.29 -0.52 -14.05
C LEU A 203 1.02 -1.11 -12.66
N VAL A 204 0.15 -2.11 -12.56
CA VAL A 204 -0.12 -2.82 -11.31
C VAL A 204 0.83 -3.98 -11.17
N VAL A 205 1.64 -3.96 -10.12
CA VAL A 205 2.58 -5.05 -9.78
C VAL A 205 2.00 -5.84 -8.62
N ALA A 206 1.64 -7.09 -8.87
CA ALA A 206 0.94 -7.93 -7.92
C ALA A 206 1.53 -9.35 -7.86
N ASP A 207 1.17 -10.10 -6.83
CA ASP A 207 1.51 -11.50 -6.76
C ASP A 207 0.69 -12.35 -7.77
N SER A 208 0.96 -13.65 -7.84
CA SER A 208 0.27 -14.56 -8.76
C SER A 208 -1.21 -14.76 -8.44
N TRP A 209 -1.68 -14.37 -7.24
CA TRP A 209 -3.08 -14.46 -6.87
C TRP A 209 -3.89 -13.30 -7.45
N PHE A 210 -3.37 -12.07 -7.35
CA PHE A 210 -4.00 -10.89 -7.95
C PHE A 210 -3.73 -10.75 -9.46
N GLY A 211 -2.57 -11.25 -9.94
CA GLY A 211 -2.19 -11.17 -11.35
C GLY A 211 -2.95 -12.15 -12.24
N ASN A 212 -4.26 -12.01 -12.33
CA ASN A 212 -5.12 -12.90 -13.10
C ASN A 212 -6.25 -12.16 -13.83
N ASN A 213 -7.02 -12.91 -14.62
CA ASN A 213 -8.13 -12.36 -15.40
C ASN A 213 -9.26 -11.74 -14.56
N GLY A 214 -9.39 -12.12 -13.27
CA GLY A 214 -10.38 -11.52 -12.38
C GLY A 214 -10.12 -10.03 -12.15
N LEU A 215 -8.86 -9.65 -11.94
CA LEU A 215 -8.46 -8.24 -11.87
C LEU A 215 -8.52 -7.59 -13.25
N TRP A 216 -7.97 -8.27 -14.28
CA TRP A 216 -7.92 -7.74 -15.64
C TRP A 216 -9.31 -7.33 -16.15
N LYS A 217 -10.28 -8.23 -16.07
CA LYS A 217 -11.67 -7.94 -16.50
C LYS A 217 -12.28 -6.71 -15.80
N CYS A 218 -11.96 -6.51 -14.52
CA CYS A 218 -12.48 -5.36 -13.78
C CYS A 218 -11.82 -4.04 -14.20
N LEU A 219 -10.59 -4.09 -14.73
CA LEU A 219 -9.84 -2.91 -15.20
C LEU A 219 -10.14 -2.56 -16.66
N ASP A 220 -10.27 -3.57 -17.53
CA ASP A 220 -10.30 -3.44 -19.00
C ASP A 220 -11.66 -2.98 -19.58
N GLN A 221 -12.62 -2.59 -18.75
CA GLN A 221 -13.95 -2.16 -19.23
C GLN A 221 -13.86 -0.87 -20.07
N GLY A 222 -13.42 -1.00 -21.33
CA GLY A 222 -13.41 0.09 -22.31
C GLY A 222 -12.25 1.10 -22.21
N GLN A 223 -11.24 0.85 -21.36
CA GLN A 223 -10.08 1.74 -21.19
C GLN A 223 -8.77 1.03 -21.56
N SER A 224 -8.74 0.37 -22.72
CA SER A 224 -7.53 -0.31 -23.23
C SER A 224 -6.33 0.66 -23.30
N GLY A 225 -5.22 0.26 -22.69
CA GLY A 225 -3.96 1.02 -22.71
C GLY A 225 -3.62 1.78 -21.45
N ASN A 226 -4.59 2.18 -20.61
CA ASN A 226 -4.33 2.93 -19.38
C ASN A 226 -3.90 2.05 -18.21
N PHE A 227 -4.24 0.77 -18.24
CA PHE A 227 -3.94 -0.18 -17.18
C PHE A 227 -3.11 -1.33 -17.72
N ASN A 228 -2.07 -1.68 -16.99
CA ASN A 228 -1.23 -2.83 -17.26
C ASN A 228 -0.95 -3.62 -15.98
N ILE A 229 -0.69 -4.91 -16.12
CA ILE A 229 -0.38 -5.81 -15.01
C ILE A 229 1.02 -6.39 -15.22
N LEU A 230 1.80 -6.42 -14.16
CA LEU A 230 3.03 -7.17 -14.00
C LEU A 230 2.88 -8.14 -12.84
N SER A 231 3.05 -9.43 -13.09
CA SER A 231 2.90 -10.45 -12.05
C SER A 231 3.74 -11.69 -12.33
N ARG A 232 3.72 -12.63 -11.38
CA ARG A 232 4.35 -13.94 -11.51
C ARG A 232 3.38 -14.92 -12.16
N LEU A 233 3.84 -15.69 -13.14
CA LEU A 233 3.11 -16.82 -13.67
C LEU A 233 3.21 -18.04 -12.73
N ARG A 234 2.11 -18.77 -12.59
CA ARG A 234 2.12 -20.07 -11.93
C ARG A 234 2.67 -21.12 -12.88
N ALA A 235 3.43 -22.08 -12.35
CA ALA A 235 4.12 -23.11 -13.14
C ALA A 235 3.18 -23.91 -14.08
N ASN A 236 1.92 -24.07 -13.71
CA ASN A 236 0.91 -24.81 -14.45
C ASN A 236 0.10 -23.97 -15.48
N ASN A 237 0.44 -22.70 -15.68
CA ASN A 237 -0.24 -21.87 -16.68
C ASN A 237 0.22 -22.27 -18.09
N ASN A 238 -0.73 -22.62 -18.97
CA ASN A 238 -0.44 -22.93 -20.36
C ASN A 238 -0.21 -21.64 -21.17
N LEU A 239 0.81 -21.71 -22.04
CA LEU A 239 1.24 -20.64 -22.95
C LEU A 239 1.00 -21.10 -24.39
N PHE A 240 0.71 -20.13 -25.24
CA PHE A 240 0.39 -20.38 -26.65
C PHE A 240 1.23 -19.46 -27.53
N ASP A 241 1.51 -19.91 -28.73
CA ASP A 241 2.09 -19.09 -29.77
C ASP A 241 1.05 -18.14 -30.40
N PHE A 242 1.48 -17.25 -31.26
CA PHE A 242 0.57 -16.43 -32.05
C PHE A 242 -0.16 -17.28 -33.08
N PRO A 243 -1.42 -16.94 -33.42
CA PRO A 243 -2.11 -17.60 -34.51
C PRO A 243 -1.35 -17.36 -35.83
N GLN A 244 -1.19 -18.40 -36.63
CA GLN A 244 -0.63 -18.24 -37.96
C GLN A 244 -1.61 -17.47 -38.84
N THR A 245 -1.12 -16.43 -39.50
CA THR A 245 -1.88 -15.67 -40.50
C THR A 245 -1.91 -16.53 -41.78
N THR A 246 -3.03 -17.23 -42.02
CA THR A 246 -3.25 -17.89 -43.31
C THR A 246 -3.83 -16.89 -44.28
N ALA A 247 -3.25 -16.83 -45.48
CA ALA A 247 -3.73 -15.97 -46.60
C ALA A 247 -5.17 -16.31 -47.00
N ILE A 248 -5.64 -17.52 -46.70
CA ILE A 248 -6.99 -17.99 -46.99
C ILE A 248 -7.90 -17.66 -45.80
N LYS A 249 -8.91 -16.81 -46.02
CA LYS A 249 -9.96 -16.55 -45.03
C LYS A 249 -10.70 -17.83 -44.70
N SER A 250 -10.46 -18.41 -43.53
CA SER A 250 -11.28 -19.53 -43.03
C SER A 250 -12.66 -19.03 -42.63
N LYS A 251 -13.71 -19.84 -42.89
CA LYS A 251 -15.08 -19.57 -42.39
C LYS A 251 -15.06 -19.62 -40.86
N GLY A 252 -15.62 -18.61 -40.19
CA GLY A 252 -15.79 -18.56 -38.74
C GLY A 252 -14.93 -17.47 -38.05
N ARG A 253 -14.98 -17.46 -36.70
CA ARG A 253 -14.24 -16.47 -35.90
C ARG A 253 -12.73 -16.70 -36.01
N PRO A 254 -11.90 -15.68 -36.24
CA PRO A 254 -10.46 -15.81 -36.31
C PRO A 254 -9.88 -16.49 -35.05
N LYS A 255 -8.94 -17.41 -35.24
CA LYS A 255 -8.23 -18.05 -34.12
C LYS A 255 -7.45 -17.00 -33.32
N LEU A 256 -7.70 -16.96 -32.02
CA LEU A 256 -7.04 -16.02 -31.11
C LEU A 256 -5.67 -16.53 -30.63
N TYR A 257 -5.44 -17.84 -30.73
CA TYR A 257 -4.24 -18.54 -30.22
C TYR A 257 -3.70 -19.45 -31.30
N GLY A 258 -2.38 -19.54 -31.39
CA GLY A 258 -1.66 -20.52 -32.19
C GLY A 258 -1.51 -21.85 -31.47
N SER A 259 -0.42 -22.57 -31.77
CA SER A 259 -0.09 -23.85 -31.14
C SER A 259 0.13 -23.71 -29.64
N LYS A 260 -0.24 -24.73 -28.88
CA LYS A 260 0.08 -24.82 -27.45
C LYS A 260 1.57 -25.12 -27.30
N LEU A 261 2.30 -24.25 -26.58
CA LEU A 261 3.74 -24.43 -26.30
C LEU A 261 4.02 -25.29 -25.07
N GLY A 262 3.00 -25.54 -24.26
CA GLY A 262 3.12 -26.21 -22.99
C GLY A 262 2.83 -25.29 -21.81
N ASN A 263 3.07 -25.78 -20.59
CA ASN A 263 2.95 -24.98 -19.40
C ASN A 263 4.26 -24.20 -19.11
N VAL A 264 4.20 -23.25 -18.19
CA VAL A 264 5.36 -22.39 -17.84
C VAL A 264 6.56 -23.19 -17.39
N ARG A 265 6.37 -24.36 -16.73
CA ARG A 265 7.47 -25.23 -16.29
C ARG A 265 8.15 -25.92 -17.49
N GLU A 266 7.37 -26.48 -18.39
CA GLU A 266 7.88 -27.11 -19.63
C GLU A 266 8.63 -26.10 -20.49
N CYS A 267 8.03 -24.94 -20.73
CA CYS A 267 8.68 -23.84 -21.46
C CYS A 267 9.97 -23.38 -20.78
N GLY A 268 10.01 -23.33 -19.43
CA GLY A 268 11.22 -22.98 -18.69
C GLY A 268 12.34 -23.97 -18.89
N GLY A 269 12.05 -25.26 -18.98
CA GLY A 269 13.04 -26.31 -19.36
C GLY A 269 13.60 -26.07 -20.76
N LEU A 270 12.72 -25.88 -21.76
CA LEU A 270 13.11 -25.67 -23.16
C LEU A 270 13.92 -24.39 -23.41
N TYR A 271 13.71 -23.35 -22.57
CA TYR A 271 14.36 -22.04 -22.78
C TYR A 271 15.60 -21.83 -21.90
N LYS A 272 15.97 -22.78 -21.05
CA LYS A 272 17.12 -22.65 -20.14
C LYS A 272 18.42 -22.38 -20.91
N ASP A 273 18.68 -23.15 -21.95
CA ASP A 273 19.92 -23.06 -22.75
C ASP A 273 19.95 -21.82 -23.65
N LYS A 274 18.79 -21.16 -23.85
CA LYS A 274 18.67 -19.90 -24.61
C LYS A 274 18.78 -18.66 -23.72
N ALA A 275 18.96 -18.85 -22.43
CA ALA A 275 19.06 -17.76 -21.47
C ALA A 275 20.36 -16.99 -21.62
N ARG A 276 20.29 -15.67 -21.47
CA ARG A 276 21.45 -14.76 -21.56
C ARG A 276 21.68 -14.06 -20.24
N PRO A 277 22.93 -13.79 -19.84
CA PRO A 277 23.22 -13.01 -18.64
C PRO A 277 22.84 -11.54 -18.86
N ILE A 278 22.20 -10.94 -17.86
CA ILE A 278 21.98 -9.50 -17.80
C ILE A 278 22.25 -8.97 -16.39
N TRP A 279 22.66 -7.72 -16.28
CA TRP A 279 22.93 -7.05 -15.03
C TRP A 279 21.71 -6.21 -14.59
N ILE A 280 21.19 -6.47 -13.40
CA ILE A 280 20.00 -5.81 -12.87
C ILE A 280 20.23 -5.33 -11.44
N ASP A 281 19.65 -4.19 -11.10
CA ASP A 281 19.62 -3.67 -9.73
C ASP A 281 18.47 -4.34 -8.94
N LEU A 282 18.81 -5.34 -8.15
CA LEU A 282 17.88 -6.06 -7.29
C LEU A 282 18.19 -5.86 -5.81
N TYR A 283 17.21 -5.40 -5.05
CA TYR A 283 17.33 -5.19 -3.60
C TYR A 283 18.51 -4.30 -3.18
N GLY A 284 18.82 -3.29 -4.01
CA GLY A 284 19.90 -2.35 -3.76
C GLY A 284 21.30 -2.89 -4.06
N LYS A 285 21.41 -3.98 -4.80
CA LYS A 285 22.68 -4.56 -5.28
C LYS A 285 22.57 -4.88 -6.77
N ARG A 286 23.63 -4.57 -7.51
CA ARG A 286 23.77 -4.99 -8.90
C ARG A 286 24.06 -6.49 -8.94
N ARG A 287 23.28 -7.25 -9.71
CA ARG A 287 23.36 -8.71 -9.80
C ARG A 287 23.26 -9.16 -11.24
N GLU A 288 24.08 -10.13 -11.58
CA GLU A 288 23.93 -10.86 -12.83
C GLU A 288 22.85 -11.92 -12.68
N VAL A 289 21.96 -12.02 -13.67
CA VAL A 289 20.88 -13.01 -13.72
C VAL A 289 20.74 -13.55 -15.13
N MET A 290 20.51 -14.86 -15.24
CA MET A 290 20.25 -15.52 -16.53
C MET A 290 18.78 -15.37 -16.90
N ILE A 291 18.48 -14.84 -18.08
CA ILE A 291 17.11 -14.50 -18.49
C ILE A 291 16.84 -14.94 -19.93
N TYR A 292 15.61 -15.43 -20.14
CA TYR A 292 14.99 -15.57 -21.45
C TYR A 292 13.66 -14.84 -21.47
N SER A 293 13.35 -14.14 -22.56
CA SER A 293 12.06 -13.45 -22.71
C SER A 293 11.43 -13.71 -24.07
N ARG A 294 10.11 -13.83 -24.09
CA ARG A 294 9.33 -14.00 -25.31
C ARG A 294 7.94 -13.42 -25.15
N ASN A 295 7.42 -12.83 -26.24
CA ASN A 295 6.00 -12.46 -26.31
C ASN A 295 5.18 -13.70 -26.68
N LEU A 296 4.10 -13.93 -25.99
CA LEU A 296 3.26 -15.13 -26.08
C LEU A 296 1.80 -14.78 -25.84
N MET A 297 0.89 -15.69 -26.28
CA MET A 297 -0.53 -15.55 -26.02
C MET A 297 -0.92 -16.23 -24.71
N SER A 298 -1.61 -15.53 -23.85
CA SER A 298 -2.20 -16.08 -22.62
C SER A 298 -3.69 -16.35 -22.80
N LYS A 299 -4.08 -17.61 -22.75
CA LYS A 299 -5.50 -17.99 -22.80
C LYS A 299 -6.29 -17.47 -21.59
N LYS A 300 -5.65 -17.39 -20.41
CA LYS A 300 -6.29 -16.88 -19.20
C LYS A 300 -6.60 -15.39 -19.29
N LEU A 301 -5.67 -14.59 -19.84
CA LEU A 301 -5.84 -13.14 -20.00
C LEU A 301 -6.46 -12.77 -21.34
N LYS A 302 -6.61 -13.74 -22.26
CA LYS A 302 -7.15 -13.58 -23.62
C LYS A 302 -6.39 -12.53 -24.44
N ARG A 303 -5.07 -12.42 -24.27
CA ARG A 303 -4.23 -11.41 -24.93
C ARG A 303 -2.78 -11.80 -24.98
N GLU A 304 -2.02 -11.03 -25.76
CA GLU A 304 -0.57 -11.05 -25.77
C GLU A 304 -0.01 -10.58 -24.43
N ILE A 305 1.05 -11.26 -23.98
CA ILE A 305 1.84 -10.93 -22.81
C ILE A 305 3.33 -11.09 -23.12
N LYS A 306 4.17 -10.26 -22.53
CA LYS A 306 5.61 -10.52 -22.48
C LYS A 306 5.92 -11.37 -21.27
N VAL A 307 6.54 -12.54 -21.49
CA VAL A 307 6.96 -13.46 -20.44
C VAL A 307 8.48 -13.40 -20.29
N VAL A 308 8.95 -13.35 -19.04
CA VAL A 308 10.37 -13.31 -18.68
C VAL A 308 10.66 -14.45 -17.71
N TRP A 309 11.47 -15.41 -18.10
CA TRP A 309 12.02 -16.45 -17.24
C TRP A 309 13.35 -15.97 -16.66
N VAL A 310 13.45 -15.97 -15.34
CA VAL A 310 14.67 -15.66 -14.60
C VAL A 310 15.18 -16.96 -13.99
N PHE A 311 16.29 -17.45 -14.50
CA PHE A 311 16.88 -18.72 -14.09
C PHE A 311 17.81 -18.54 -12.89
N ARG A 312 17.74 -19.50 -11.99
CA ARG A 312 18.63 -19.68 -10.85
C ARG A 312 19.36 -21.02 -11.02
N LYS A 313 20.30 -21.33 -10.12
CA LYS A 313 21.07 -22.60 -10.22
C LYS A 313 20.17 -23.84 -10.43
N THR A 314 19.14 -24.01 -9.61
CA THR A 314 18.28 -25.20 -9.58
C THR A 314 16.80 -24.93 -9.93
N SER A 315 16.42 -23.67 -10.13
CA SER A 315 15.02 -23.29 -10.32
C SER A 315 14.91 -22.05 -11.20
N PHE A 316 13.71 -21.71 -11.59
CA PHE A 316 13.43 -20.44 -12.25
C PHE A 316 12.14 -19.78 -11.70
N VAL A 317 11.98 -18.51 -12.02
CA VAL A 317 10.76 -17.76 -11.80
C VAL A 317 10.34 -17.15 -13.12
N ALA A 318 9.06 -17.24 -13.46
CA ALA A 318 8.52 -16.61 -14.65
C ALA A 318 7.62 -15.42 -14.29
N PHE A 319 7.92 -14.27 -14.85
CA PHE A 319 7.11 -13.07 -14.77
C PHE A 319 6.37 -12.85 -16.08
N PHE A 320 5.23 -12.18 -16.01
CA PHE A 320 4.57 -11.69 -17.22
C PHE A 320 4.12 -10.25 -17.03
N THR A 321 4.02 -9.54 -18.13
CA THR A 321 3.38 -8.24 -18.18
C THR A 321 2.48 -8.10 -19.39
N THR A 322 1.40 -7.35 -19.24
CA THR A 322 0.56 -6.90 -20.35
C THR A 322 1.11 -5.65 -21.03
N ASP A 323 2.08 -4.99 -20.40
CA ASP A 323 2.79 -3.84 -20.96
C ASP A 323 4.01 -4.33 -21.78
N LEU A 324 3.82 -4.45 -23.07
CA LEU A 324 4.83 -4.95 -23.98
C LEU A 324 6.01 -3.98 -24.19
N THR A 325 5.85 -2.71 -23.76
CA THR A 325 6.90 -1.68 -23.90
C THR A 325 8.00 -1.78 -22.83
N LEU A 326 7.74 -2.54 -21.75
CA LEU A 326 8.74 -2.71 -20.69
C LEU A 326 9.93 -3.53 -21.19
N CYS A 327 11.15 -3.06 -20.89
CA CYS A 327 12.33 -3.89 -21.05
C CYS A 327 12.42 -4.96 -19.94
N VAL A 328 13.27 -5.95 -20.14
CA VAL A 328 13.40 -7.11 -19.25
C VAL A 328 13.88 -6.68 -17.86
N GLU A 329 14.83 -5.75 -17.82
CA GLU A 329 15.37 -5.17 -16.57
C GLU A 329 14.28 -4.52 -15.74
N GLN A 330 13.41 -3.72 -16.39
CA GLN A 330 12.27 -3.08 -15.71
C GLN A 330 11.28 -4.09 -15.15
N ILE A 331 10.97 -5.15 -15.90
CA ILE A 331 10.06 -6.21 -15.46
C ILE A 331 10.58 -6.84 -14.16
N VAL A 332 11.86 -7.20 -14.14
CA VAL A 332 12.47 -7.86 -12.98
C VAL A 332 12.66 -6.88 -11.81
N GLU A 333 13.11 -5.65 -12.09
CA GLU A 333 13.28 -4.61 -11.05
C GLU A 333 11.95 -4.25 -10.39
N TYR A 334 10.90 -3.98 -11.18
CA TYR A 334 9.60 -3.56 -10.65
C TYR A 334 8.92 -4.70 -9.88
N TYR A 335 9.02 -5.95 -10.39
CA TYR A 335 8.53 -7.09 -9.63
C TYR A 335 9.31 -7.29 -8.33
N GLY A 336 10.61 -7.11 -8.33
CA GLY A 336 11.44 -7.11 -7.12
C GLY A 336 11.02 -6.01 -6.13
N ALA A 337 10.66 -4.82 -6.65
CA ALA A 337 10.18 -3.71 -5.84
C ALA A 337 8.82 -3.99 -5.19
N ARG A 338 7.97 -4.88 -5.75
CA ARG A 338 6.69 -5.30 -5.15
C ARG A 338 6.82 -5.69 -3.67
N TRP A 339 7.92 -6.35 -3.31
CA TRP A 339 8.17 -6.73 -1.91
C TRP A 339 8.12 -5.57 -0.91
N LYS A 340 8.16 -4.31 -1.40
CA LYS A 340 8.04 -3.13 -0.54
C LYS A 340 6.64 -2.95 0.03
N ILE A 341 5.58 -3.53 -0.55
CA ILE A 341 4.25 -3.51 0.06
C ILE A 341 4.22 -4.38 1.32
N GLU A 342 4.90 -5.53 1.31
CA GLU A 342 5.02 -6.41 2.48
C GLU A 342 5.82 -5.73 3.60
N SER A 343 6.91 -5.02 3.23
CA SER A 343 7.64 -4.16 4.16
C SER A 343 6.76 -3.02 4.70
N GLY A 344 5.92 -2.41 3.86
CA GLY A 344 4.94 -1.39 4.23
C GLY A 344 3.91 -1.91 5.22
N PHE A 345 3.40 -3.14 5.04
CA PHE A 345 2.54 -3.77 6.04
C PHE A 345 3.25 -3.99 7.39
N LYS A 346 4.53 -4.35 7.36
CA LYS A 346 5.34 -4.46 8.57
C LYS A 346 5.51 -3.12 9.26
N GLU A 347 5.86 -2.07 8.52
CA GLU A 347 5.96 -0.70 9.02
C GLU A 347 4.64 -0.24 9.63
N LEU A 348 3.52 -0.49 8.94
CA LEU A 348 2.18 -0.13 9.40
C LEU A 348 1.77 -0.86 10.69
N LYS A 349 2.02 -2.18 10.77
CA LYS A 349 1.61 -3.02 11.90
C LYS A 349 2.53 -2.87 13.10
N GLN A 350 3.85 -2.83 12.90
CA GLN A 350 4.85 -2.86 13.96
C GLN A 350 5.30 -1.47 14.37
N GLU A 351 5.65 -0.62 13.40
CA GLU A 351 6.20 0.71 13.69
C GLU A 351 5.10 1.71 14.08
N ILE A 352 3.97 1.72 13.37
CA ILE A 352 2.81 2.57 13.68
C ILE A 352 1.87 1.90 14.69
N GLY A 353 1.76 0.58 14.64
CA GLY A 353 0.93 -0.19 15.56
C GLY A 353 -0.54 -0.31 15.14
N SER A 354 -0.85 -0.23 13.84
CA SER A 354 -2.22 -0.27 13.31
C SER A 354 -3.00 -1.55 13.66
N ALA A 355 -2.29 -2.67 13.83
CA ALA A 355 -2.92 -3.95 14.15
C ALA A 355 -3.41 -4.04 15.61
N LYS A 356 -2.89 -3.21 16.51
CA LYS A 356 -3.13 -3.32 17.96
C LYS A 356 -4.50 -2.81 18.42
N THR A 357 -5.18 -1.96 17.64
CA THR A 357 -6.50 -1.43 18.03
C THR A 357 -7.57 -2.53 18.13
N GLN A 358 -8.42 -2.46 19.18
CA GLN A 358 -9.54 -3.37 19.42
C GLN A 358 -10.90 -2.64 19.34
N THR A 359 -10.93 -1.51 18.66
CA THR A 359 -12.14 -0.69 18.48
C THR A 359 -13.21 -1.47 17.73
N ARG A 360 -14.48 -1.36 18.18
CA ARG A 360 -15.62 -2.11 17.62
C ARG A 360 -16.46 -1.31 16.63
N ASN A 361 -16.52 0.01 16.81
CA ASN A 361 -17.30 0.88 15.94
C ASN A 361 -16.73 0.87 14.52
N SER A 362 -17.54 0.68 13.50
CA SER A 362 -17.12 0.57 12.09
C SER A 362 -16.37 1.80 11.59
N PHE A 363 -16.91 2.99 11.88
CA PHE A 363 -16.26 4.25 11.49
C PHE A 363 -14.94 4.46 12.23
N ALA A 364 -14.88 4.15 13.53
CA ALA A 364 -13.65 4.27 14.30
C ALA A 364 -12.56 3.30 13.81
N VAL A 365 -12.93 2.08 13.39
CA VAL A 365 -12.00 1.12 12.77
C VAL A 365 -11.42 1.67 11.47
N GLU A 366 -12.28 2.21 10.59
CA GLU A 366 -11.84 2.77 9.32
C GLU A 366 -11.03 4.05 9.50
N ASN A 367 -11.49 4.96 10.35
CA ASN A 367 -10.79 6.21 10.64
C ASN A 367 -9.40 5.92 11.22
N HIS A 368 -9.29 4.98 12.14
CA HIS A 368 -8.01 4.57 12.71
C HIS A 368 -7.06 4.06 11.64
N LEU A 369 -7.51 3.17 10.74
CA LEU A 369 -6.66 2.66 9.68
C LEU A 369 -6.29 3.75 8.66
N ASN A 370 -7.22 4.67 8.34
CA ASN A 370 -6.92 5.84 7.53
C ASN A 370 -5.82 6.71 8.15
N PHE A 371 -5.87 7.00 9.45
CA PHE A 371 -4.80 7.73 10.14
C PHE A 371 -3.46 6.99 10.04
N CYS A 372 -3.44 5.69 10.29
CA CYS A 372 -2.22 4.89 10.22
C CYS A 372 -1.61 4.84 8.81
N MET A 373 -2.45 4.62 7.80
CA MET A 373 -2.01 4.60 6.39
C MET A 373 -1.51 5.97 5.93
N MET A 374 -2.24 7.04 6.31
CA MET A 374 -1.85 8.41 5.98
C MET A 374 -0.57 8.82 6.71
N ALA A 375 -0.38 8.40 7.97
CA ALA A 375 0.88 8.60 8.70
C ALA A 375 2.06 7.94 7.98
N SER A 376 1.87 6.71 7.49
CA SER A 376 2.90 6.02 6.70
C SER A 376 3.18 6.75 5.37
N ALA A 377 2.14 7.14 4.63
CA ALA A 377 2.29 7.89 3.37
C ALA A 377 3.00 9.23 3.60
N THR A 378 2.57 10.01 4.60
CA THR A 378 3.17 11.31 4.95
C THR A 378 4.64 11.16 5.33
N THR A 379 5.00 10.10 6.07
CA THR A 379 6.39 9.80 6.44
C THR A 379 7.25 9.59 5.20
N TRP A 380 6.81 8.82 4.22
CA TRP A 380 7.54 8.59 2.98
C TRP A 380 7.59 9.83 2.07
N ILE A 381 6.51 10.63 2.02
CA ILE A 381 6.49 11.91 1.28
C ILE A 381 7.48 12.88 1.92
N TYR A 382 7.54 12.95 3.25
CA TYR A 382 8.52 13.75 3.97
C TYR A 382 9.96 13.36 3.58
N ALA A 383 10.28 12.06 3.60
CA ALA A 383 11.59 11.56 3.18
C ALA A 383 11.94 11.94 1.72
N SER A 384 10.94 11.95 0.84
CA SER A 384 11.13 12.36 -0.56
C SER A 384 11.55 13.84 -0.69
N LYS A 385 11.12 14.70 0.22
CA LYS A 385 11.39 16.14 0.24
C LYS A 385 12.67 16.52 0.98
N LEU A 386 13.26 15.63 1.76
CA LEU A 386 14.56 15.89 2.40
C LEU A 386 15.64 16.16 1.34
N ALA A 387 16.60 17.01 1.64
CA ALA A 387 17.75 17.29 0.76
C ALA A 387 18.64 16.03 0.62
N LYS A 388 18.93 15.36 1.73
CA LYS A 388 19.78 14.16 1.81
C LYS A 388 18.98 12.96 2.34
N ALA A 389 19.49 11.75 2.07
CA ALA A 389 18.98 10.55 2.70
C ALA A 389 19.17 10.63 4.22
N PRO A 390 18.18 10.16 5.03
CA PRO A 390 18.36 10.07 6.48
C PRO A 390 19.55 9.18 6.85
N ASP A 391 20.25 9.53 7.89
CA ASP A 391 21.26 8.67 8.49
C ASP A 391 20.61 7.49 9.20
N ARG A 392 21.21 6.31 9.03
CA ARG A 392 20.72 5.11 9.69
C ARG A 392 21.23 5.07 11.13
N LYS A 393 20.32 5.20 12.12
CA LYS A 393 20.67 5.16 13.56
C LYS A 393 21.17 3.77 13.98
N HIS A 394 20.45 2.71 13.58
CA HIS A 394 20.84 1.33 13.93
C HIS A 394 21.51 0.64 12.74
N LYS A 395 22.83 0.52 12.80
CA LYS A 395 23.61 -0.18 11.77
C LYS A 395 23.31 -1.68 11.81
N ILE A 396 22.90 -2.24 10.69
CA ILE A 396 22.63 -3.67 10.51
C ILE A 396 23.53 -4.16 9.40
N LYS A 397 24.28 -5.27 9.64
CA LYS A 397 25.17 -5.88 8.65
C LYS A 397 24.42 -6.13 7.32
N GLY A 398 24.97 -5.65 6.23
CA GLY A 398 24.40 -5.80 4.88
C GLY A 398 23.23 -4.85 4.53
N ARG A 399 22.89 -3.87 5.38
CA ARG A 399 21.88 -2.84 5.11
C ARG A 399 22.49 -1.44 5.21
N SER A 400 22.74 -0.81 4.07
CA SER A 400 23.29 0.55 3.97
C SER A 400 22.23 1.65 3.95
N SER A 401 21.00 1.35 3.52
CA SER A 401 19.94 2.36 3.40
C SER A 401 19.24 2.63 4.74
N PHE A 402 18.75 3.86 4.91
CA PHE A 402 17.95 4.28 6.08
C PHE A 402 16.69 3.43 6.29
N ALA A 403 16.15 3.44 7.49
CA ALA A 403 14.90 2.76 7.86
C ALA A 403 13.72 3.74 7.93
N PHE A 404 12.50 3.22 7.92
CA PHE A 404 11.28 4.00 8.15
C PHE A 404 11.30 4.71 9.51
N SER A 405 11.81 4.03 10.54
CA SER A 405 11.97 4.60 11.88
C SER A 405 12.94 5.80 11.93
N ASP A 406 13.94 5.85 11.04
CA ASP A 406 14.87 6.99 11.00
C ASP A 406 14.15 8.25 10.50
N ILE A 407 13.26 8.12 9.51
CA ILE A 407 12.43 9.21 9.03
C ILE A 407 11.50 9.73 10.13
N ARG A 408 10.83 8.81 10.85
CA ARG A 408 9.91 9.14 11.96
C ARG A 408 10.63 9.95 13.06
N ARG A 409 11.90 9.64 13.36
CA ARG A 409 12.70 10.40 14.33
C ARG A 409 13.00 11.82 13.87
N ILE A 410 13.30 12.01 12.57
CA ILE A 410 13.52 13.36 12.02
C ILE A 410 12.22 14.16 12.11
N ILE A 411 11.10 13.58 11.72
CA ILE A 411 9.79 14.22 11.84
C ILE A 411 9.47 14.55 13.30
N ALA A 412 9.77 13.63 14.24
CA ALA A 412 9.52 13.86 15.67
C ALA A 412 10.30 15.09 16.19
N LYS A 413 11.57 15.25 15.80
CA LYS A 413 12.36 16.45 16.17
C LYS A 413 11.73 17.73 15.65
N GLU A 414 11.27 17.72 14.39
CA GLU A 414 10.63 18.88 13.78
C GLU A 414 9.26 19.20 14.42
N VAL A 415 8.44 18.18 14.68
CA VAL A 415 7.09 18.34 15.26
C VAL A 415 7.12 18.74 16.75
N LEU A 416 8.14 18.34 17.47
CA LEU A 416 8.31 18.69 18.90
C LEU A 416 9.06 20.03 19.09
N SER A 417 9.34 20.76 18.01
CA SER A 417 9.97 22.09 18.07
C SER A 417 8.96 23.22 18.38
N ASP A 418 9.47 24.35 18.89
CA ASP A 418 8.65 25.52 19.13
C ASP A 418 8.13 26.16 17.83
N GLU A 419 8.83 25.97 16.71
CA GLU A 419 8.41 26.42 15.39
C GLU A 419 7.12 25.70 14.94
N PHE A 420 7.01 24.39 15.19
CA PHE A 420 5.77 23.64 14.92
C PHE A 420 4.60 24.17 15.76
N ASN A 421 4.83 24.41 17.05
CA ASN A 421 3.78 24.92 17.94
C ASN A 421 3.32 26.33 17.52
N ARG A 422 4.21 27.17 17.02
CA ARG A 422 3.85 28.48 16.45
C ARG A 422 3.06 28.36 15.15
N ALA A 423 3.40 27.39 14.30
CA ALA A 423 2.69 27.14 13.03
C ALA A 423 1.30 26.53 13.21
N PHE A 424 1.11 25.73 14.27
CA PHE A 424 -0.14 25.01 14.59
C PHE A 424 -0.50 25.29 16.06
N PRO A 425 -0.96 26.50 16.41
CA PRO A 425 -1.22 26.87 17.81
C PRO A 425 -2.40 26.08 18.40
N VAL A 426 -2.26 25.71 19.67
CA VAL A 426 -3.31 25.12 20.48
C VAL A 426 -3.70 26.08 21.59
N PRO A 427 -4.95 26.57 21.64
CA PRO A 427 -5.40 27.58 22.60
C PRO A 427 -5.35 27.14 24.06
N GLU A 428 -5.37 25.82 24.33
CA GLU A 428 -5.47 25.26 25.67
C GLU A 428 -4.25 24.39 26.02
N GLN A 429 -3.04 24.84 25.68
CA GLN A 429 -1.83 24.12 26.08
C GLN A 429 -1.56 24.30 27.57
N THR A 430 -1.38 23.21 28.29
CA THR A 430 -0.71 23.23 29.58
C THR A 430 0.77 23.54 29.37
N PRO A 431 1.38 24.47 30.13
CA PRO A 431 2.83 24.70 30.05
C PRO A 431 3.57 23.38 30.22
N LYS A 432 4.37 22.99 29.24
CA LYS A 432 5.20 21.80 29.34
C LYS A 432 6.30 22.10 30.37
N LYS A 433 6.46 21.26 31.37
CA LYS A 433 7.60 21.36 32.26
C LYS A 433 8.89 21.19 31.42
N SER A 434 9.83 22.09 31.55
CA SER A 434 11.11 22.14 30.82
C SER A 434 11.84 20.78 30.78
N PHE A 435 11.81 20.03 31.86
CA PHE A 435 12.41 18.72 32.01
C PHE A 435 11.77 17.66 31.07
N ILE A 436 10.44 17.62 30.93
CA ILE A 436 9.73 16.71 30.02
C ILE A 436 10.07 17.01 28.57
N ASN A 437 10.19 18.27 28.20
CA ASN A 437 10.61 18.68 26.85
C ASN A 437 12.02 18.18 26.53
N THR A 438 12.93 18.24 27.49
CA THR A 438 14.31 17.75 27.31
C THR A 438 14.33 16.21 27.15
N LEU A 439 13.59 15.47 27.99
CA LEU A 439 13.48 14.01 27.85
C LEU A 439 12.86 13.60 26.52
N LEU A 440 11.78 14.25 26.07
CA LEU A 440 11.14 13.95 24.80
C LEU A 440 12.08 14.23 23.61
N LYS A 441 12.91 15.27 23.68
CA LYS A 441 13.94 15.55 22.66
C LYS A 441 15.06 14.51 22.64
N MET A 442 15.39 13.90 23.79
CA MET A 442 16.40 12.84 23.90
C MET A 442 15.91 11.47 23.39
N VAL A 443 14.61 11.19 23.54
CA VAL A 443 13.98 9.91 23.14
C VAL A 443 13.55 9.95 21.67
N ALA A 444 13.21 11.09 21.14
CA ALA A 444 12.89 11.29 19.73
C ALA A 444 14.17 11.34 18.87
#